data_1f215492778689161a08a963455b8cdd
#
_entry.id   1f215492778689161a08a963455b8cdd
#
_cell.length_a   1.000
_cell.length_b   1.000
_cell.length_c   1.000
_cell.angle_alpha   90.00
_cell.angle_beta   90.00
_cell.angle_gamma   90.00
#
_symmetry.space_group_name_H-M   'P 1'
#
loop_
_entity.id
_entity.type
_entity.pdbx_description
1 polymer ?
#
loop_
_entity_poly.entity_id
_entity_poly.type
_entity_poly.pdbx_seq_one_letter_code
_entity_poly.pdbx_strand_id
1 'polypeptide(L)'
;MPDYSIRSATEDDLTILLSWAADEGWNPGLDDRSAFQAADPSGFYVGCIGGTPVTCISAVKYGTDFGFIGFYICHPDHRGNGYGWKLWQHAMASLDERTVGLDGVVEQQANYKASGFEFAHRTIRQSGISMVDTPMDPRLTTIGQGLFPSIRDYDLQIFRFPRVDFLKSWLDPMASSRRGFALVDDGEVKGYGTLRQCAEGFKIGPLFADTADIADTLFRALAGQVKGQVVFLDTPEPNTHAEELAERYELSPEFETARMYKGKNPNLPLDHIYGVTSFELG
;
A
#
# COMPACT_ATOMS: atom_id res chain seq x y z
N MET A 1 34.81 9.21 -9.05
CA MET A 1 33.62 8.75 -8.29
C MET A 1 33.40 7.30 -8.67
N PRO A 2 33.01 6.42 -7.74
CA PRO A 2 32.64 5.06 -8.14
C PRO A 2 31.57 5.12 -9.21
N ASP A 3 31.64 4.14 -10.14
CA ASP A 3 30.73 4.07 -11.30
C ASP A 3 29.31 3.72 -10.82
N TYR A 4 28.48 4.75 -10.63
CA TYR A 4 27.09 4.60 -10.24
C TYR A 4 26.20 4.51 -11.48
N SER A 5 25.48 3.41 -11.61
CA SER A 5 24.55 3.14 -12.70
C SER A 5 23.14 2.85 -12.19
N ILE A 6 22.13 3.16 -13.00
CA ILE A 6 20.73 2.90 -12.71
C ILE A 6 20.21 1.85 -13.69
N ARG A 7 19.46 0.87 -13.20
CA ARG A 7 18.80 -0.14 -14.02
C ARG A 7 17.43 -0.53 -13.44
N SER A 8 16.61 -1.19 -14.25
CA SER A 8 15.41 -1.85 -13.76
C SER A 8 15.79 -2.94 -12.75
N ALA A 9 14.96 -3.09 -11.74
CA ALA A 9 15.13 -4.12 -10.73
C ALA A 9 14.78 -5.51 -11.29
N THR A 10 15.54 -6.51 -10.90
CA THR A 10 15.24 -7.93 -11.13
C THR A 10 14.33 -8.47 -10.01
N GLU A 11 13.87 -9.72 -10.14
CA GLU A 11 13.13 -10.38 -9.04
C GLU A 11 13.95 -10.48 -7.76
N ASP A 12 15.26 -10.73 -7.86
CA ASP A 12 16.16 -10.78 -6.70
C ASP A 12 16.30 -9.38 -6.06
N ASP A 13 16.37 -8.34 -6.87
CA ASP A 13 16.41 -6.97 -6.35
C ASP A 13 15.12 -6.63 -5.59
N LEU A 14 13.94 -7.07 -6.03
CA LEU A 14 12.69 -6.86 -5.28
C LEU A 14 12.74 -7.46 -3.88
N THR A 15 13.42 -8.58 -3.71
CA THR A 15 13.65 -9.15 -2.38
C THR A 15 14.53 -8.23 -1.52
N ILE A 16 15.54 -7.59 -2.13
CA ILE A 16 16.39 -6.59 -1.46
C ILE A 16 15.56 -5.35 -1.07
N LEU A 17 14.71 -4.84 -1.98
CA LEU A 17 13.84 -3.71 -1.70
C LEU A 17 12.93 -3.96 -0.48
N LEU A 18 12.31 -5.15 -0.42
CA LEU A 18 11.47 -5.55 0.70
C LEU A 18 12.26 -5.69 2.01
N SER A 19 13.47 -6.26 1.94
CA SER A 19 14.35 -6.32 3.11
C SER A 19 14.71 -4.93 3.62
N TRP A 20 15.10 -4.00 2.75
CA TRP A 20 15.41 -2.63 3.15
C TRP A 20 14.18 -1.89 3.70
N ALA A 21 12.99 -2.14 3.15
CA ALA A 21 11.75 -1.59 3.70
C ALA A 21 11.47 -2.14 5.11
N ALA A 22 11.77 -3.42 5.36
CA ALA A 22 11.68 -3.99 6.70
C ALA A 22 12.70 -3.37 7.66
N ASP A 23 13.94 -3.14 7.22
CA ASP A 23 15.00 -2.49 8.00
C ASP A 23 14.65 -1.03 8.35
N GLU A 24 13.90 -0.32 7.50
CA GLU A 24 13.36 1.03 7.76
C GLU A 24 12.10 0.99 8.66
N GLY A 25 11.66 -0.19 9.13
CA GLY A 25 10.49 -0.35 10.00
C GLY A 25 9.14 -0.30 9.29
N TRP A 26 9.12 -0.39 7.95
CA TRP A 26 7.85 -0.31 7.19
C TRP A 26 7.05 -1.60 7.23
N ASN A 27 7.66 -2.70 7.66
CA ASN A 27 7.02 -4.00 7.90
C ASN A 27 6.18 -4.50 6.71
N PRO A 28 6.76 -4.72 5.51
CA PRO A 28 6.03 -5.22 4.34
C PRO A 28 5.46 -6.62 4.59
N GLY A 29 4.44 -7.01 3.82
CA GLY A 29 3.88 -8.36 3.88
C GLY A 29 4.84 -9.39 3.30
N LEU A 30 4.85 -10.61 3.86
CA LEU A 30 5.78 -11.68 3.50
C LEU A 30 5.69 -12.11 2.02
N ASP A 31 4.50 -12.00 1.40
CA ASP A 31 4.24 -12.38 0.00
C ASP A 31 3.95 -11.15 -0.90
N ASP A 32 4.29 -9.93 -0.48
CA ASP A 32 3.96 -8.72 -1.24
C ASP A 32 4.71 -8.64 -2.57
N ARG A 33 5.88 -9.27 -2.69
CA ARG A 33 6.74 -9.22 -3.87
C ARG A 33 5.99 -9.53 -5.18
N SER A 34 5.24 -10.62 -5.20
CA SER A 34 4.54 -11.05 -6.43
C SER A 34 3.48 -10.04 -6.88
N ALA A 35 2.74 -9.48 -5.94
CA ALA A 35 1.71 -8.48 -6.24
C ALA A 35 2.33 -7.14 -6.65
N PHE A 36 3.42 -6.74 -6.00
CA PHE A 36 4.14 -5.51 -6.35
C PHE A 36 4.73 -5.59 -7.75
N GLN A 37 5.36 -6.72 -8.08
CA GLN A 37 5.87 -6.96 -9.43
C GLN A 37 4.75 -6.97 -10.48
N ALA A 38 3.60 -7.56 -10.15
CA ALA A 38 2.44 -7.61 -11.06
C ALA A 38 1.80 -6.24 -11.29
N ALA A 39 1.95 -5.28 -10.36
CA ALA A 39 1.43 -3.93 -10.52
C ALA A 39 2.04 -3.19 -11.73
N ASP A 40 3.35 -3.23 -11.84
CA ASP A 40 4.12 -2.75 -13.00
C ASP A 40 5.49 -3.44 -13.02
N PRO A 41 5.71 -4.48 -13.85
CA PRO A 41 6.98 -5.19 -13.91
C PRO A 41 8.19 -4.31 -14.28
N SER A 42 7.95 -3.14 -14.87
CA SER A 42 8.98 -2.17 -15.27
C SER A 42 9.12 -0.99 -14.29
N GLY A 43 8.28 -0.92 -13.27
CA GLY A 43 8.16 0.22 -12.37
C GLY A 43 9.14 0.22 -11.19
N PHE A 44 10.12 -0.68 -11.13
CA PHE A 44 11.08 -0.78 -10.02
C PHE A 44 12.49 -0.56 -10.52
N TYR A 45 13.27 0.24 -9.79
CA TYR A 45 14.63 0.61 -10.18
C TYR A 45 15.59 0.46 -9.01
N VAL A 46 16.83 0.10 -9.34
CA VAL A 46 17.96 0.12 -8.40
C VAL A 46 19.10 0.96 -8.97
N GLY A 47 19.75 1.68 -8.09
CA GLY A 47 21.03 2.33 -8.38
C GLY A 47 22.17 1.52 -7.77
N CYS A 48 23.16 1.20 -8.60
CA CYS A 48 24.23 0.28 -8.27
C CYS A 48 25.61 0.93 -8.31
N ILE A 49 26.51 0.47 -7.44
CA ILE A 49 27.95 0.76 -7.50
C ILE A 49 28.66 -0.58 -7.73
N GLY A 50 29.43 -0.68 -8.82
CA GLY A 50 30.11 -1.92 -9.17
C GLY A 50 29.16 -3.13 -9.31
N GLY A 51 27.91 -2.89 -9.73
CA GLY A 51 26.87 -3.91 -9.86
C GLY A 51 26.06 -4.21 -8.59
N THR A 52 26.49 -3.74 -7.41
CA THR A 52 25.80 -3.94 -6.14
C THR A 52 24.75 -2.84 -5.93
N PRO A 53 23.46 -3.17 -5.65
CA PRO A 53 22.44 -2.18 -5.32
C PRO A 53 22.80 -1.37 -4.07
N VAL A 54 22.68 -0.05 -4.15
CA VAL A 54 22.91 0.89 -3.04
C VAL A 54 21.74 1.86 -2.85
N THR A 55 20.83 1.96 -3.83
CA THR A 55 19.58 2.71 -3.73
C THR A 55 18.47 1.96 -4.45
N CYS A 56 17.23 2.14 -4.01
CA CYS A 56 16.05 1.60 -4.68
C CYS A 56 14.88 2.59 -4.69
N ILE A 57 13.97 2.39 -5.63
CA ILE A 57 12.73 3.16 -5.75
C ILE A 57 11.72 2.37 -6.58
N SER A 58 10.43 2.51 -6.26
CA SER A 58 9.35 2.14 -7.16
C SER A 58 8.74 3.39 -7.81
N ALA A 59 8.37 3.27 -9.08
CA ALA A 59 7.67 4.27 -9.88
C ALA A 59 6.62 3.54 -10.72
N VAL A 60 5.61 3.01 -10.02
CA VAL A 60 4.58 2.14 -10.59
C VAL A 60 3.56 2.96 -11.36
N LYS A 61 3.19 2.50 -12.55
CA LYS A 61 2.20 3.12 -13.44
C LYS A 61 0.86 2.41 -13.32
N TYR A 62 -0.19 3.20 -13.11
CA TYR A 62 -1.57 2.76 -13.14
C TYR A 62 -2.29 3.40 -14.33
N GLY A 63 -2.48 2.63 -15.39
CA GLY A 63 -3.01 3.15 -16.66
C GLY A 63 -2.09 4.20 -17.29
N THR A 64 -2.70 5.22 -17.92
CA THR A 64 -1.99 6.31 -18.62
C THR A 64 -1.79 7.55 -17.75
N ASP A 65 -2.59 7.75 -16.71
CA ASP A 65 -2.78 9.06 -16.09
C ASP A 65 -2.22 9.16 -14.67
N PHE A 66 -1.90 8.02 -14.04
CA PHE A 66 -1.45 7.98 -12.65
C PHE A 66 -0.18 7.14 -12.47
N GLY A 67 0.64 7.56 -11.54
CA GLY A 67 1.80 6.80 -11.06
C GLY A 67 1.96 6.93 -9.56
N PHE A 68 2.67 6.00 -8.95
CA PHE A 68 2.93 6.02 -7.52
C PHE A 68 4.40 5.75 -7.23
N ILE A 69 5.00 6.61 -6.39
CA ILE A 69 6.37 6.46 -5.91
C ILE A 69 6.35 5.81 -4.53
N GLY A 70 7.17 4.77 -4.39
CA GLY A 70 7.44 4.10 -3.13
C GLY A 70 8.85 3.54 -3.05
N PHE A 71 9.19 2.81 -2.01
CA PHE A 71 10.50 2.18 -1.82
C PHE A 71 11.70 3.12 -2.07
N TYR A 72 11.56 4.42 -1.84
CA TYR A 72 12.66 5.36 -2.03
C TYR A 72 13.64 5.26 -0.86
N ILE A 73 14.59 4.36 -0.99
CA ILE A 73 15.57 4.04 0.05
C ILE A 73 16.99 4.17 -0.50
N CYS A 74 17.86 4.77 0.28
CA CYS A 74 19.31 4.75 0.08
C CYS A 74 19.94 3.99 1.26
N HIS A 75 20.73 2.96 0.94
CA HIS A 75 21.44 2.18 1.96
C HIS A 75 22.26 3.13 2.87
N PRO A 76 22.22 2.96 4.19
CA PRO A 76 22.82 3.89 5.15
C PRO A 76 24.26 4.28 4.82
N ASP A 77 25.11 3.31 4.45
CA ASP A 77 26.53 3.52 4.13
C ASP A 77 26.77 4.38 2.89
N HIS A 78 25.74 4.63 2.09
CA HIS A 78 25.81 5.37 0.83
C HIS A 78 25.01 6.67 0.83
N ARG A 79 24.38 7.03 1.98
CA ARG A 79 23.65 8.31 2.14
C ARG A 79 24.59 9.50 2.01
N GLY A 80 24.05 10.65 1.63
CA GLY A 80 24.82 11.91 1.50
C GLY A 80 25.65 12.05 0.21
N ASN A 81 25.71 11.03 -0.66
CA ASN A 81 26.50 11.05 -1.90
C ASN A 81 25.70 11.46 -3.15
N GLY A 82 24.43 11.84 -3.00
CA GLY A 82 23.56 12.25 -4.10
C GLY A 82 23.01 11.08 -4.96
N TYR A 83 23.29 9.83 -4.61
CA TYR A 83 22.80 8.67 -5.36
C TYR A 83 21.29 8.55 -5.36
N GLY A 84 20.65 8.74 -4.20
CA GLY A 84 19.19 8.76 -4.09
C GLY A 84 18.55 9.80 -5.01
N TRP A 85 19.11 11.02 -5.05
CA TRP A 85 18.61 12.08 -5.93
C TRP A 85 18.69 11.73 -7.41
N LYS A 86 19.79 11.10 -7.85
CA LYS A 86 19.91 10.63 -9.24
C LYS A 86 18.87 9.58 -9.58
N LEU A 87 18.62 8.64 -8.65
CA LEU A 87 17.60 7.61 -8.81
C LEU A 87 16.19 8.21 -8.84
N TRP A 88 15.90 9.18 -7.93
CA TRP A 88 14.66 9.94 -7.92
C TRP A 88 14.37 10.62 -9.25
N GLN A 89 15.35 11.33 -9.82
CA GLN A 89 15.20 11.98 -11.12
C GLN A 89 14.89 10.98 -12.24
N HIS A 90 15.54 9.82 -12.23
CA HIS A 90 15.28 8.75 -13.20
C HIS A 90 13.84 8.20 -13.06
N ALA A 91 13.42 7.90 -11.84
CA ALA A 91 12.08 7.40 -11.53
C ALA A 91 10.99 8.42 -11.93
N MET A 92 11.18 9.70 -11.56
CA MET A 92 10.24 10.76 -11.94
C MET A 92 10.13 10.95 -13.45
N ALA A 93 11.24 10.83 -14.19
CA ALA A 93 11.22 10.89 -15.65
C ALA A 93 10.44 9.72 -16.29
N SER A 94 10.40 8.54 -15.64
CA SER A 94 9.60 7.40 -16.10
C SER A 94 8.09 7.59 -15.92
N LEU A 95 7.68 8.51 -15.04
CA LEU A 95 6.28 8.87 -14.74
C LEU A 95 5.84 10.19 -15.39
N ASP A 96 6.60 10.69 -16.37
CA ASP A 96 6.31 11.97 -17.02
C ASP A 96 4.87 12.02 -17.57
N GLU A 97 4.27 13.22 -17.54
CA GLU A 97 2.87 13.50 -17.92
C GLU A 97 1.77 12.88 -17.01
N ARG A 98 2.12 12.13 -15.95
CA ARG A 98 1.15 11.56 -15.02
C ARG A 98 0.97 12.42 -13.78
N THR A 99 -0.20 12.31 -13.17
CA THR A 99 -0.32 12.63 -11.75
C THR A 99 0.45 11.58 -10.96
N VAL A 100 1.32 12.00 -10.05
CA VAL A 100 2.14 11.10 -9.25
C VAL A 100 1.78 11.22 -7.79
N GLY A 101 1.42 10.09 -7.15
CA GLY A 101 1.19 9.99 -5.72
C GLY A 101 2.39 9.42 -4.97
N LEU A 102 2.48 9.69 -3.69
CA LEU A 102 3.36 9.02 -2.75
C LEU A 102 2.80 9.08 -1.31
N ASP A 103 3.23 8.14 -0.48
CA ASP A 103 3.12 8.21 0.98
C ASP A 103 4.52 8.40 1.56
N GLY A 104 4.89 9.65 1.77
CA GLY A 104 6.24 10.00 2.21
C GLY A 104 6.37 10.06 3.73
N VAL A 105 7.50 9.62 4.26
CA VAL A 105 7.84 9.86 5.67
C VAL A 105 7.89 11.36 5.96
N VAL A 106 7.43 11.76 7.12
CA VAL A 106 7.20 13.17 7.48
C VAL A 106 8.48 14.01 7.39
N GLU A 107 9.62 13.42 7.73
CA GLU A 107 10.94 14.07 7.71
C GLU A 107 11.38 14.47 6.28
N GLN A 108 10.88 13.78 5.25
CA GLN A 108 11.20 14.06 3.86
C GLN A 108 10.17 14.96 3.14
N GLN A 109 9.11 15.36 3.83
CA GLN A 109 8.01 16.15 3.24
C GLN A 109 8.49 17.43 2.55
N ALA A 110 9.50 18.12 3.14
CA ALA A 110 10.07 19.33 2.53
C ALA A 110 10.78 19.04 1.19
N ASN A 111 11.45 17.89 1.06
CA ASN A 111 12.10 17.45 -0.17
C ASN A 111 11.10 17.09 -1.26
N TYR A 112 9.98 16.45 -0.88
CA TYR A 112 8.89 16.17 -1.82
C TYR A 112 8.22 17.46 -2.30
N LYS A 113 7.98 18.44 -1.41
CA LYS A 113 7.50 19.77 -1.80
C LYS A 113 8.44 20.48 -2.77
N ALA A 114 9.75 20.43 -2.53
CA ALA A 114 10.75 20.99 -3.45
C ALA A 114 10.76 20.30 -4.83
N SER A 115 10.29 19.05 -4.89
CA SER A 115 10.11 18.28 -6.13
C SER A 115 8.76 18.53 -6.83
N GLY A 116 7.94 19.44 -6.29
CA GLY A 116 6.65 19.83 -6.86
C GLY A 116 5.45 19.01 -6.37
N PHE A 117 5.59 18.27 -5.28
CA PHE A 117 4.47 17.59 -4.64
C PHE A 117 3.74 18.51 -3.68
N GLU A 118 2.41 18.41 -3.68
CA GLU A 118 1.52 19.11 -2.75
C GLU A 118 0.97 18.12 -1.71
N PHE A 119 0.91 18.56 -0.46
CA PHE A 119 0.34 17.77 0.64
C PHE A 119 -1.17 17.63 0.46
N ALA A 120 -1.68 16.41 0.61
CA ALA A 120 -3.10 16.10 0.55
C ALA A 120 -3.67 15.79 1.95
N HIS A 121 -3.13 14.78 2.62
CA HIS A 121 -3.54 14.37 3.97
C HIS A 121 -2.47 13.49 4.61
N ARG A 122 -2.61 13.20 5.89
CA ARG A 122 -1.83 12.17 6.57
C ARG A 122 -2.51 10.81 6.43
N THR A 123 -1.70 9.76 6.41
CA THR A 123 -2.16 8.39 6.62
C THR A 123 -1.49 7.86 7.87
N ILE A 124 -2.29 7.38 8.82
CA ILE A 124 -1.85 7.02 10.16
C ILE A 124 -1.91 5.51 10.30
N ARG A 125 -0.78 4.88 10.62
CA ARG A 125 -0.74 3.48 11.01
C ARG A 125 -1.24 3.33 12.42
N GLN A 126 -2.32 2.61 12.56
CA GLN A 126 -2.89 2.18 13.82
C GLN A 126 -2.43 0.75 14.10
N SER A 127 -2.06 0.44 15.35
CA SER A 127 -1.66 -0.91 15.75
C SER A 127 -2.27 -1.33 17.09
N GLY A 128 -2.52 -2.61 17.25
CA GLY A 128 -3.03 -3.18 18.50
C GLY A 128 -3.21 -4.69 18.42
N ILE A 129 -3.54 -5.30 19.56
CA ILE A 129 -3.79 -6.74 19.61
C ILE A 129 -5.25 -7.01 19.24
N SER A 130 -5.48 -7.82 18.21
CA SER A 130 -6.84 -8.24 17.86
C SER A 130 -7.47 -9.08 18.95
N MET A 131 -8.58 -8.60 19.51
CA MET A 131 -9.39 -9.35 20.50
C MET A 131 -10.80 -9.66 19.97
N VAL A 132 -11.05 -9.41 18.68
CA VAL A 132 -12.37 -9.56 18.07
C VAL A 132 -12.66 -10.99 17.63
N ASP A 133 -13.94 -11.33 17.60
CA ASP A 133 -14.42 -12.57 17.00
C ASP A 133 -14.93 -12.32 15.58
N THR A 134 -14.72 -13.28 14.70
CA THR A 134 -15.27 -13.23 13.34
C THR A 134 -16.80 -13.12 13.40
N PRO A 135 -17.43 -12.14 12.74
CA PRO A 135 -18.86 -11.95 12.78
C PRO A 135 -19.60 -13.06 12.00
N MET A 136 -20.81 -13.36 12.44
CA MET A 136 -21.73 -14.21 11.70
C MET A 136 -22.69 -13.33 10.89
N ASP A 137 -22.27 -12.94 9.69
CA ASP A 137 -23.08 -12.15 8.75
C ASP A 137 -23.22 -12.96 7.43
N PRO A 138 -24.45 -13.27 6.97
CA PRO A 138 -24.66 -14.07 5.76
C PRO A 138 -24.20 -13.37 4.47
N ARG A 139 -23.98 -12.05 4.50
CA ARG A 139 -23.46 -11.27 3.39
C ARG A 139 -21.94 -11.35 3.28
N LEU A 140 -21.27 -11.79 4.35
CA LEU A 140 -19.82 -11.91 4.39
C LEU A 140 -19.37 -13.17 3.64
N THR A 141 -18.43 -13.02 2.72
CA THR A 141 -17.88 -14.13 1.94
C THR A 141 -16.36 -14.01 1.80
N THR A 142 -15.68 -15.14 1.70
CA THR A 142 -14.27 -15.17 1.31
C THR A 142 -14.11 -14.81 -0.16
N ILE A 143 -13.04 -14.08 -0.48
CA ILE A 143 -12.75 -13.72 -1.86
C ILE A 143 -12.24 -14.95 -2.61
N GLY A 144 -12.99 -15.35 -3.63
CA GLY A 144 -12.64 -16.40 -4.57
C GLY A 144 -12.62 -15.88 -6.01
N GLN A 145 -12.18 -16.72 -6.95
CA GLN A 145 -12.05 -16.33 -8.36
C GLN A 145 -13.37 -15.81 -8.98
N GLY A 146 -14.51 -16.38 -8.58
CA GLY A 146 -15.81 -15.96 -9.11
C GLY A 146 -16.23 -14.54 -8.70
N LEU A 147 -15.69 -14.02 -7.60
CA LEU A 147 -16.01 -12.68 -7.12
C LEU A 147 -15.05 -11.60 -7.67
N PHE A 148 -13.94 -12.01 -8.26
CA PHE A 148 -12.89 -11.11 -8.74
C PHE A 148 -13.42 -10.00 -9.68
N PRO A 149 -14.29 -10.26 -10.70
CA PRO A 149 -14.78 -9.19 -11.56
C PRO A 149 -15.50 -8.08 -10.79
N SER A 150 -16.37 -8.45 -9.84
CA SER A 150 -17.12 -7.49 -9.03
C SER A 150 -16.22 -6.69 -8.09
N ILE A 151 -15.21 -7.34 -7.49
CA ILE A 151 -14.23 -6.63 -6.64
C ILE A 151 -13.37 -5.68 -7.48
N ARG A 152 -12.89 -6.09 -8.65
CA ARG A 152 -12.14 -5.22 -9.56
C ARG A 152 -12.93 -3.96 -9.91
N ASP A 153 -14.21 -4.11 -10.21
CA ASP A 153 -15.07 -2.98 -10.60
C ASP A 153 -15.36 -2.07 -9.39
N TYR A 154 -15.52 -2.64 -8.20
CA TYR A 154 -15.64 -1.90 -6.95
C TYR A 154 -14.33 -1.17 -6.60
N ASP A 155 -13.17 -1.85 -6.68
CA ASP A 155 -11.86 -1.26 -6.43
C ASP A 155 -11.58 -0.06 -7.35
N LEU A 156 -11.98 -0.17 -8.63
CA LEU A 156 -11.81 0.92 -9.60
C LEU A 156 -12.63 2.16 -9.22
N GLN A 157 -13.77 2.00 -8.55
CA GLN A 157 -14.56 3.15 -8.08
C GLN A 157 -13.87 3.88 -6.92
N ILE A 158 -13.12 3.15 -6.07
CA ILE A 158 -12.45 3.70 -4.90
C ILE A 158 -11.04 4.19 -5.23
N PHE A 159 -10.20 3.34 -5.82
CA PHE A 159 -8.81 3.66 -6.17
C PHE A 159 -8.71 4.54 -7.42
N ARG A 160 -9.73 4.50 -8.30
CA ARG A 160 -9.92 5.29 -9.53
C ARG A 160 -8.98 4.98 -10.69
N PHE A 161 -7.96 4.17 -10.49
CA PHE A 161 -7.01 3.79 -11.54
C PHE A 161 -6.98 2.27 -11.69
N PRO A 162 -6.93 1.74 -12.94
CA PRO A 162 -6.94 0.30 -13.16
C PRO A 162 -5.66 -0.34 -12.63
N ARG A 163 -5.82 -1.40 -11.80
CA ARG A 163 -4.72 -2.18 -11.22
C ARG A 163 -5.02 -3.69 -11.22
N VAL A 164 -5.50 -4.17 -12.37
CA VAL A 164 -6.07 -5.52 -12.51
C VAL A 164 -5.07 -6.62 -12.18
N ASP A 165 -3.85 -6.56 -12.70
CA ASP A 165 -2.85 -7.61 -12.48
C ASP A 165 -2.30 -7.59 -11.05
N PHE A 166 -2.16 -6.39 -10.45
CA PHE A 166 -1.94 -6.25 -9.02
C PHE A 166 -3.03 -6.96 -8.22
N LEU A 167 -4.31 -6.64 -8.47
CA LEU A 167 -5.44 -7.21 -7.73
C LEU A 167 -5.53 -8.73 -7.89
N LYS A 168 -5.26 -9.29 -9.06
CA LYS A 168 -5.22 -10.75 -9.25
C LYS A 168 -4.21 -11.42 -8.31
N SER A 169 -3.02 -10.84 -8.19
CA SER A 169 -1.98 -11.36 -7.30
C SER A 169 -2.29 -11.06 -5.83
N TRP A 170 -2.83 -9.85 -5.55
CA TRP A 170 -3.15 -9.42 -4.19
C TRP A 170 -4.28 -10.21 -3.55
N LEU A 171 -5.26 -10.60 -4.34
CA LEU A 171 -6.47 -11.32 -3.92
C LEU A 171 -6.40 -12.83 -4.26
N ASP A 172 -5.21 -13.36 -4.57
CA ASP A 172 -5.05 -14.76 -4.88
C ASP A 172 -5.47 -15.63 -3.68
N PRO A 173 -6.56 -16.42 -3.80
CA PRO A 173 -7.06 -17.26 -2.72
C PRO A 173 -6.09 -18.40 -2.34
N MET A 174 -5.08 -18.67 -3.18
CA MET A 174 -4.05 -19.69 -2.93
C MET A 174 -2.83 -19.13 -2.15
N ALA A 175 -2.75 -17.82 -1.96
CA ALA A 175 -1.68 -17.22 -1.18
C ALA A 175 -1.80 -17.65 0.30
N SER A 176 -0.74 -18.22 0.86
CA SER A 176 -0.75 -18.78 2.22
C SER A 176 -0.75 -17.70 3.31
N SER A 177 -0.16 -16.55 3.03
CA SER A 177 0.00 -15.43 3.97
C SER A 177 -1.10 -14.37 3.87
N ARG A 178 -2.14 -14.59 3.04
CA ARG A 178 -3.24 -13.62 2.83
C ARG A 178 -4.61 -14.25 3.02
N ARG A 179 -5.55 -13.41 3.47
CA ARG A 179 -6.97 -13.72 3.56
C ARG A 179 -7.76 -12.51 3.09
N GLY A 180 -8.69 -12.72 2.15
CA GLY A 180 -9.58 -11.68 1.66
C GLY A 180 -11.03 -11.98 2.00
N PHE A 181 -11.77 -10.96 2.44
CA PHE A 181 -13.21 -11.00 2.63
C PHE A 181 -13.88 -9.87 1.87
N ALA A 182 -15.06 -10.15 1.37
CA ALA A 182 -15.97 -9.16 0.80
C ALA A 182 -17.33 -9.27 1.47
N LEU A 183 -18.02 -8.13 1.54
CA LEU A 183 -19.42 -8.08 1.92
C LEU A 183 -20.24 -7.87 0.65
N VAL A 184 -21.14 -8.81 0.36
CA VAL A 184 -22.01 -8.81 -0.82
C VAL A 184 -23.45 -8.67 -0.35
N ASP A 185 -24.14 -7.64 -0.81
CA ASP A 185 -25.54 -7.38 -0.51
C ASP A 185 -26.32 -7.19 -1.80
N ASP A 186 -27.45 -7.88 -1.94
CA ASP A 186 -28.26 -7.90 -3.18
C ASP A 186 -27.44 -8.20 -4.46
N GLY A 187 -26.41 -9.05 -4.35
CA GLY A 187 -25.54 -9.44 -5.46
C GLY A 187 -24.43 -8.43 -5.80
N GLU A 188 -24.33 -7.33 -5.08
CA GLU A 188 -23.32 -6.28 -5.29
C GLU A 188 -22.28 -6.29 -4.17
N VAL A 189 -21.00 -6.05 -4.50
CA VAL A 189 -19.94 -5.83 -3.53
C VAL A 189 -20.15 -4.46 -2.90
N LYS A 190 -20.28 -4.43 -1.56
CA LYS A 190 -20.45 -3.22 -0.76
C LYS A 190 -19.19 -2.88 0.07
N GLY A 191 -18.19 -3.72 -0.03
CA GLY A 191 -16.89 -3.52 0.58
C GLY A 191 -16.05 -4.79 0.48
N TYR A 192 -14.73 -4.61 0.60
CA TYR A 192 -13.79 -5.73 0.70
C TYR A 192 -12.53 -5.32 1.45
N GLY A 193 -11.82 -6.32 1.94
CA GLY A 193 -10.55 -6.10 2.59
C GLY A 193 -9.67 -7.33 2.55
N THR A 194 -8.37 -7.10 2.82
CA THR A 194 -7.35 -8.15 2.83
C THR A 194 -6.52 -8.07 4.09
N LEU A 195 -6.34 -9.21 4.74
CA LEU A 195 -5.39 -9.44 5.83
C LEU A 195 -4.12 -10.04 5.26
N ARG A 196 -2.96 -9.49 5.60
CA ARG A 196 -1.63 -9.96 5.16
C ARG A 196 -0.74 -10.25 6.35
N GLN A 197 -0.05 -11.37 6.34
CA GLN A 197 1.01 -11.64 7.31
C GLN A 197 2.25 -10.81 6.98
N CYS A 198 2.80 -10.15 7.98
CA CYS A 198 4.06 -9.39 7.91
C CYS A 198 5.14 -10.08 8.77
N ALA A 199 6.34 -9.50 8.81
CA ALA A 199 7.37 -9.97 9.74
C ALA A 199 6.91 -9.78 11.20
N GLU A 200 6.25 -8.66 11.48
CA GLU A 200 5.59 -8.38 12.75
C GLU A 200 4.08 -8.30 12.53
N GLY A 201 3.32 -9.24 13.11
CA GLY A 201 1.86 -9.24 13.08
C GLY A 201 1.24 -9.33 11.69
N PHE A 202 0.12 -8.66 11.53
CA PHE A 202 -0.71 -8.72 10.33
C PHE A 202 -1.20 -7.32 9.93
N LYS A 203 -1.21 -7.01 8.63
CA LYS A 203 -1.78 -5.77 8.10
C LYS A 203 -3.12 -6.01 7.44
N ILE A 204 -4.07 -5.13 7.73
CA ILE A 204 -5.33 -5.05 7.00
C ILE A 204 -5.20 -3.93 5.97
N GLY A 205 -5.25 -4.29 4.68
CA GLY A 205 -5.14 -3.34 3.57
C GLY A 205 -5.26 -4.01 2.20
N PRO A 206 -6.20 -3.51 1.34
CA PRO A 206 -7.14 -2.45 1.65
C PRO A 206 -8.24 -2.86 2.62
N LEU A 207 -8.91 -1.86 3.21
CA LEU A 207 -10.22 -1.99 3.82
C LEU A 207 -11.12 -0.91 3.21
N PHE A 208 -11.88 -1.29 2.19
CA PHE A 208 -12.79 -0.40 1.47
C PHE A 208 -14.23 -0.80 1.75
N ALA A 209 -15.09 0.18 2.05
CA ALA A 209 -16.48 -0.10 2.40
C ALA A 209 -17.39 1.10 2.12
N ASP A 210 -18.64 0.82 1.73
CA ASP A 210 -19.65 1.84 1.46
C ASP A 210 -20.10 2.57 2.73
N THR A 211 -20.02 1.91 3.90
CA THR A 211 -20.44 2.48 5.18
C THR A 211 -19.55 2.01 6.35
N ALA A 212 -19.62 2.70 7.46
CA ALA A 212 -18.89 2.35 8.69
C ALA A 212 -19.29 0.96 9.24
N ASP A 213 -20.54 0.57 9.13
CA ASP A 213 -21.03 -0.75 9.59
C ASP A 213 -20.46 -1.89 8.75
N ILE A 214 -20.32 -1.67 7.43
CA ILE A 214 -19.69 -2.62 6.52
C ILE A 214 -18.19 -2.72 6.82
N ALA A 215 -17.52 -1.59 7.04
CA ALA A 215 -16.12 -1.55 7.43
C ALA A 215 -15.87 -2.28 8.76
N ASP A 216 -16.73 -2.10 9.76
CA ASP A 216 -16.67 -2.80 11.03
C ASP A 216 -16.80 -4.32 10.84
N THR A 217 -17.78 -4.75 10.06
CA THR A 217 -17.99 -6.18 9.75
C THR A 217 -16.79 -6.80 9.06
N LEU A 218 -16.23 -6.12 8.06
CA LEU A 218 -15.03 -6.56 7.34
C LEU A 218 -13.79 -6.56 8.21
N PHE A 219 -13.58 -5.51 9.01
CA PHE A 219 -12.48 -5.45 9.97
C PHE A 219 -12.52 -6.64 10.93
N ARG A 220 -13.67 -6.91 11.54
CA ARG A 220 -13.83 -8.05 12.44
C ARG A 220 -13.63 -9.39 11.73
N ALA A 221 -14.08 -9.51 10.49
CA ALA A 221 -13.87 -10.72 9.69
C ALA A 221 -12.38 -11.00 9.45
N LEU A 222 -11.60 -9.96 9.18
CA LEU A 222 -10.17 -10.04 8.93
C LEU A 222 -9.37 -10.21 10.24
N ALA A 223 -9.56 -9.30 11.20
CA ALA A 223 -8.84 -9.30 12.47
C ALA A 223 -9.19 -10.52 13.34
N GLY A 224 -10.41 -11.04 13.23
CA GLY A 224 -10.85 -12.25 13.90
C GLY A 224 -10.12 -13.53 13.45
N GLN A 225 -9.50 -13.53 12.28
CA GLN A 225 -8.66 -14.65 11.81
C GLN A 225 -7.37 -14.79 12.60
N VAL A 226 -6.94 -13.72 13.29
CA VAL A 226 -5.66 -13.62 13.97
C VAL A 226 -5.82 -13.11 15.40
N LYS A 227 -6.87 -13.56 16.07
CA LYS A 227 -7.17 -13.19 17.46
C LYS A 227 -5.98 -13.46 18.38
N GLY A 228 -5.61 -12.48 19.19
CA GLY A 228 -4.44 -12.52 20.07
C GLY A 228 -3.13 -12.09 19.39
N GLN A 229 -3.15 -11.73 18.10
CA GLN A 229 -1.98 -11.25 17.36
C GLN A 229 -2.07 -9.73 17.14
N VAL A 230 -0.92 -9.11 16.87
CA VAL A 230 -0.86 -7.71 16.50
C VAL A 230 -1.44 -7.52 15.09
N VAL A 231 -2.32 -6.52 14.95
CA VAL A 231 -2.86 -6.08 13.67
C VAL A 231 -2.54 -4.61 13.44
N PHE A 232 -2.31 -4.27 12.16
CA PHE A 232 -2.08 -2.91 11.70
C PHE A 232 -3.17 -2.50 10.72
N LEU A 233 -3.59 -1.23 10.80
CA LEU A 233 -4.53 -0.60 9.88
C LEU A 233 -4.01 0.79 9.54
N ASP A 234 -3.77 1.06 8.26
CA ASP A 234 -3.24 2.35 7.79
C ASP A 234 -4.42 3.26 7.38
N THR A 235 -4.89 4.13 8.29
CA THR A 235 -6.11 4.94 8.13
C THR A 235 -5.81 6.31 7.52
N PRO A 236 -6.55 6.76 6.48
CA PRO A 236 -6.43 8.14 6.01
C PRO A 236 -7.10 9.11 7.01
N GLU A 237 -6.35 10.11 7.49
CA GLU A 237 -6.79 11.07 8.51
C GLU A 237 -8.14 11.76 8.20
N PRO A 238 -8.50 12.10 6.95
CA PRO A 238 -9.79 12.73 6.67
C PRO A 238 -11.01 11.82 6.86
N ASN A 239 -10.82 10.49 6.95
CA ASN A 239 -11.91 9.57 7.25
C ASN A 239 -12.03 9.37 8.77
N THR A 240 -12.83 10.21 9.42
CA THR A 240 -13.05 10.11 10.88
C THR A 240 -13.68 8.79 11.31
N HIS A 241 -14.46 8.12 10.46
CA HIS A 241 -15.02 6.80 10.76
C HIS A 241 -13.95 5.70 10.75
N ALA A 242 -12.87 5.87 10.00
CA ALA A 242 -11.74 4.96 10.06
C ALA A 242 -10.95 5.10 11.37
N GLU A 243 -10.84 6.32 11.89
CA GLU A 243 -10.27 6.59 13.21
C GLU A 243 -11.16 6.02 14.32
N GLU A 244 -12.47 6.28 14.29
CA GLU A 244 -13.45 5.71 15.22
C GLU A 244 -13.44 4.17 15.21
N LEU A 245 -13.21 3.55 14.04
CA LEU A 245 -13.06 2.10 13.92
C LEU A 245 -11.80 1.63 14.65
N ALA A 246 -10.67 2.29 14.44
CA ALA A 246 -9.42 1.96 15.11
C ALA A 246 -9.54 2.10 16.65
N GLU A 247 -10.09 3.22 17.12
CA GLU A 247 -10.33 3.46 18.55
C GLU A 247 -11.24 2.40 19.17
N ARG A 248 -12.33 2.02 18.49
CA ARG A 248 -13.28 0.99 18.95
C ARG A 248 -12.61 -0.34 19.26
N TYR A 249 -11.56 -0.68 18.51
CA TYR A 249 -10.80 -1.91 18.67
C TYR A 249 -9.44 -1.71 19.36
N GLU A 250 -9.29 -0.59 20.08
CA GLU A 250 -8.10 -0.28 20.89
C GLU A 250 -6.80 -0.28 20.09
N LEU A 251 -6.89 0.08 18.78
CA LEU A 251 -5.71 0.35 17.99
C LEU A 251 -5.21 1.76 18.28
N SER A 252 -3.90 1.94 18.38
CA SER A 252 -3.25 3.21 18.69
C SER A 252 -2.32 3.66 17.57
N PRO A 253 -2.15 4.97 17.34
CA PRO A 253 -1.22 5.51 16.36
C PRO A 253 0.23 5.09 16.67
N GLU A 254 0.95 4.59 15.67
CA GLU A 254 2.33 4.13 15.78
C GLU A 254 3.26 4.87 14.81
N PHE A 255 2.78 5.12 13.59
CA PHE A 255 3.56 5.71 12.52
C PHE A 255 2.65 6.52 11.60
N GLU A 256 3.18 7.56 10.96
CA GLU A 256 2.41 8.34 9.99
C GLU A 256 3.19 8.64 8.72
N THR A 257 2.48 8.79 7.62
CA THR A 257 3.00 9.26 6.34
C THR A 257 2.21 10.47 5.85
N ALA A 258 2.84 11.23 4.95
CA ALA A 258 2.18 12.30 4.22
C ALA A 258 1.80 11.79 2.83
N ARG A 259 0.50 11.65 2.54
CA ARG A 259 0.01 11.48 1.18
C ARG A 259 0.20 12.79 0.44
N MET A 260 0.95 12.73 -0.65
CA MET A 260 1.23 13.91 -1.47
C MET A 260 1.03 13.58 -2.95
N TYR A 261 0.70 14.60 -3.73
CA TYR A 261 0.53 14.46 -5.19
C TYR A 261 1.32 15.52 -5.94
N LYS A 262 1.95 15.12 -7.05
CA LYS A 262 2.44 16.02 -8.08
C LYS A 262 1.48 15.95 -9.27
N GLY A 263 0.97 17.09 -9.69
CA GLY A 263 -0.14 17.18 -10.65
C GLY A 263 -1.50 17.32 -9.96
N LYS A 264 -2.57 16.96 -10.65
CA LYS A 264 -3.93 17.13 -10.12
C LYS A 264 -4.25 16.06 -9.07
N ASN A 265 -4.66 16.50 -7.86
CA ASN A 265 -5.16 15.58 -6.84
C ASN A 265 -6.31 14.72 -7.42
N PRO A 266 -6.24 13.38 -7.36
CA PRO A 266 -7.29 12.51 -7.90
C PRO A 266 -8.60 12.58 -7.13
N ASN A 267 -8.64 13.19 -5.95
CA ASN A 267 -9.81 13.30 -5.07
C ASN A 267 -10.46 11.93 -4.83
N LEU A 268 -9.68 10.99 -4.30
CA LEU A 268 -10.19 9.67 -3.94
C LEU A 268 -11.35 9.80 -2.93
N PRO A 269 -12.35 8.91 -2.98
CA PRO A 269 -13.46 8.92 -2.03
C PRO A 269 -12.99 8.41 -0.65
N LEU A 270 -12.32 9.28 0.12
CA LEU A 270 -11.65 8.91 1.38
C LEU A 270 -12.62 8.40 2.43
N ASP A 271 -13.88 8.79 2.39
CA ASP A 271 -14.98 8.29 3.23
C ASP A 271 -15.30 6.79 3.02
N HIS A 272 -14.87 6.21 1.90
CA HIS A 272 -14.95 4.78 1.61
C HIS A 272 -13.63 4.02 1.89
N ILE A 273 -12.56 4.71 2.27
CA ILE A 273 -11.24 4.13 2.54
C ILE A 273 -11.01 4.08 4.06
N TYR A 274 -11.22 2.94 4.67
CA TYR A 274 -10.96 2.70 6.09
C TYR A 274 -9.54 2.19 6.36
N GLY A 275 -8.90 1.64 5.34
CA GLY A 275 -7.51 1.23 5.34
C GLY A 275 -6.95 1.30 3.92
N VAL A 276 -5.80 1.98 3.74
CA VAL A 276 -5.13 2.03 2.43
C VAL A 276 -4.56 0.67 2.07
N THR A 277 -4.31 0.43 0.79
CA THR A 277 -3.79 -0.86 0.34
C THR A 277 -2.38 -1.11 0.85
N SER A 278 -1.49 -0.16 0.60
CA SER A 278 -0.12 -0.14 1.12
C SER A 278 0.49 1.25 0.98
N PHE A 279 1.50 1.57 1.79
CA PHE A 279 2.25 2.81 1.65
C PHE A 279 3.18 2.81 0.42
N GLU A 280 3.53 1.63 -0.06
CA GLU A 280 4.52 1.47 -1.13
C GLU A 280 3.93 1.68 -2.52
N LEU A 281 2.63 1.37 -2.70
CA LEU A 281 1.97 1.38 -4.01
C LEU A 281 0.62 2.12 -4.05
N GLY A 282 0.17 2.68 -2.92
CA GLY A 282 -1.08 3.45 -2.79
C GLY A 282 -2.33 2.66 -2.52
#